data_0bd21bf33f0bbbdd3fec5d322376cbe9
#
_entry.id   0bd21bf33f0bbbdd3fec5d322376cbe9
#
_cell.length_a   1.000
_cell.length_b   1.000
_cell.length_c   1.000
_cell.angle_alpha   90.00
_cell.angle_beta   90.00
_cell.angle_gamma   90.00
#
_symmetry.space_group_name_H-M   'P 1'
#
loop_
_entity.id
_entity.type
_entity.pdbx_description
1 polymer ?
#
loop_
_entity_poly.entity_id
_entity_poly.type
_entity_poly.pdbx_seq_one_letter_code
_entity_poly.pdbx_strand_id
1 'polypeptide(L)'
;MAPHTDTSFLTLLAPNDVPGLSIRTQSGKWIDAPAIADAYVVNGGQMLQRWTNDVFLATPHRAVNRSGGERYAIPFFCDSNIDWPVAAVPTTVGPDKLPKYPTTYYTDYMVQYQKRTYDLLASQQAAE
;
A
#
# COMPACT_ATOMS: atom_id res chain seq x y z
N MET A 1 13.42 -4.14 -2.44
CA MET A 1 12.47 -3.11 -1.95
C MET A 1 12.06 -3.49 -0.54
N ALA A 2 12.23 -2.59 0.42
CA ALA A 2 11.91 -2.81 1.84
C ALA A 2 10.40 -3.03 2.07
N PRO A 3 10.01 -3.62 3.21
CA PRO A 3 8.60 -3.74 3.61
C PRO A 3 7.90 -2.39 3.65
N HIS A 4 6.76 -2.27 2.97
CA HIS A 4 5.93 -1.06 2.92
C HIS A 4 4.47 -1.41 2.59
N THR A 5 3.60 -0.43 2.65
CA THR A 5 2.25 -0.46 2.10
C THR A 5 2.13 0.65 1.06
N ASP A 6 1.34 0.42 0.02
CA ASP A 6 1.08 1.42 -0.99
C ASP A 6 0.15 2.52 -0.46
N THR A 7 0.33 3.74 -0.96
CA THR A 7 -0.52 4.89 -0.62
C THR A 7 -1.76 5.00 -1.49
N SER A 8 -1.79 4.31 -2.63
CA SER A 8 -2.87 4.32 -3.63
C SER A 8 -4.22 3.80 -3.11
N PHE A 9 -5.25 3.88 -3.94
CA PHE A 9 -6.46 3.06 -3.78
C PHE A 9 -6.17 1.60 -4.11
N LEU A 10 -5.71 1.35 -5.32
CA LEU A 10 -5.34 0.01 -5.79
C LEU A 10 -3.98 0.07 -6.48
N THR A 11 -3.24 -1.00 -6.37
CA THR A 11 -2.05 -1.24 -7.17
C THR A 11 -2.27 -2.46 -8.04
N LEU A 12 -2.04 -2.32 -9.33
CA LEU A 12 -2.02 -3.42 -10.28
C LEU A 12 -0.56 -3.68 -10.66
N LEU A 13 -0.02 -4.81 -10.23
CA LEU A 13 1.36 -5.19 -10.50
C LEU A 13 1.41 -6.23 -11.60
N ALA A 14 2.08 -5.90 -12.72
CA ALA A 14 2.44 -6.86 -13.76
C ALA A 14 3.84 -7.43 -13.46
N PRO A 15 3.95 -8.65 -12.93
CA PRO A 15 5.24 -9.29 -12.68
C PRO A 15 5.74 -9.97 -13.96
N ASN A 16 7.08 -10.17 -14.07
CA ASN A 16 7.60 -11.22 -14.94
C ASN A 16 7.57 -12.58 -14.23
N ASP A 17 8.01 -13.64 -14.89
CA ASP A 17 7.97 -15.02 -14.39
C ASP A 17 8.91 -15.29 -13.21
N VAL A 18 9.71 -14.29 -12.79
CA VAL A 18 10.66 -14.43 -11.70
C VAL A 18 10.00 -14.07 -10.37
N PRO A 19 9.87 -15.02 -9.43
CA PRO A 19 9.28 -14.78 -8.12
C PRO A 19 10.12 -13.82 -7.28
N GLY A 20 9.50 -13.25 -6.24
CA GLY A 20 10.24 -12.36 -5.32
C GLY A 20 9.35 -11.38 -4.58
N LEU A 21 8.05 -11.35 -4.86
CA LEU A 21 7.08 -10.61 -4.06
C LEU A 21 6.68 -11.45 -2.84
N SER A 22 6.77 -10.85 -1.66
CA SER A 22 6.24 -11.45 -0.42
C SER A 22 5.25 -10.49 0.21
N ILE A 23 4.16 -11.02 0.74
CA ILE A 23 3.10 -10.27 1.44
C ILE A 23 3.06 -10.70 2.91
N ARG A 24 2.69 -9.77 3.79
CA ARG A 24 2.56 -10.04 5.22
C ARG A 24 1.11 -10.29 5.57
N THR A 25 0.81 -11.47 6.09
CA THR A 25 -0.53 -11.80 6.58
C THR A 25 -0.90 -11.01 7.83
N GLN A 26 -2.18 -11.00 8.19
CA GLN A 26 -2.65 -10.38 9.45
C GLN A 26 -2.04 -11.03 10.70
N SER A 27 -1.69 -12.32 10.63
CA SER A 27 -0.95 -13.01 11.70
C SER A 27 0.54 -12.63 11.79
N GLY A 28 1.01 -11.74 10.90
CA GLY A 28 2.39 -11.27 10.86
C GLY A 28 3.36 -12.15 10.07
N LYS A 29 2.89 -13.27 9.52
CA LYS A 29 3.70 -14.19 8.72
C LYS A 29 3.92 -13.64 7.31
N TRP A 30 5.15 -13.75 6.80
CA TRP A 30 5.46 -13.48 5.41
C TRP A 30 5.19 -14.71 4.55
N ILE A 31 4.47 -14.54 3.45
CA ILE A 31 4.22 -15.55 2.43
C ILE A 31 4.63 -15.01 1.07
N ASP A 32 5.15 -15.87 0.22
CA ASP A 32 5.52 -15.48 -1.13
C ASP A 32 4.28 -15.50 -2.05
N ALA A 33 4.13 -14.44 -2.83
CA ALA A 33 3.13 -14.38 -3.87
C ALA A 33 3.68 -15.08 -5.11
N PRO A 34 2.97 -16.07 -5.69
CA PRO A 34 3.42 -16.74 -6.89
C PRO A 34 3.44 -15.78 -8.09
N ALA A 35 4.44 -15.92 -8.95
CA ALA A 35 4.38 -15.33 -10.28
C ALA A 35 3.47 -16.22 -11.15
N ILE A 36 2.38 -15.66 -11.64
CA ILE A 36 1.41 -16.34 -12.51
C ILE A 36 1.46 -15.64 -13.87
N ALA A 37 1.71 -16.40 -14.93
CA ALA A 37 1.74 -15.87 -16.29
C ALA A 37 0.39 -15.23 -16.65
N ASP A 38 0.45 -14.14 -17.39
CA ASP A 38 -0.72 -13.39 -17.87
C ASP A 38 -1.69 -12.91 -16.77
N ALA A 39 -1.20 -12.76 -15.53
CA ALA A 39 -1.98 -12.31 -14.40
C ALA A 39 -1.37 -11.06 -13.76
N TYR A 40 -2.24 -10.25 -13.17
CA TYR A 40 -1.84 -9.14 -12.31
C TYR A 40 -1.96 -9.53 -10.84
N VAL A 41 -1.02 -9.08 -10.02
CA VAL A 41 -1.23 -9.04 -8.58
C VAL A 41 -1.91 -7.72 -8.25
N VAL A 42 -3.07 -7.78 -7.59
CA VAL A 42 -3.83 -6.60 -7.20
C VAL A 42 -3.86 -6.49 -5.68
N ASN A 43 -3.50 -5.33 -5.15
CA ASN A 43 -3.58 -5.04 -3.72
C ASN A 43 -4.22 -3.69 -3.44
N GLY A 44 -4.88 -3.59 -2.30
CA GLY A 44 -5.37 -2.32 -1.77
C GLY A 44 -4.26 -1.50 -1.13
N GLY A 45 -4.32 -0.18 -1.31
CA GLY A 45 -3.45 0.78 -0.66
C GLY A 45 -4.13 1.51 0.51
N GLN A 46 -3.39 2.45 1.11
CA GLN A 46 -3.83 3.17 2.31
C GLN A 46 -5.06 4.06 2.06
N MET A 47 -5.27 4.55 0.83
CA MET A 47 -6.49 5.31 0.50
C MET A 47 -7.72 4.42 0.50
N LEU A 48 -7.65 3.20 -0.06
CA LEU A 48 -8.74 2.24 0.01
C LEU A 48 -9.04 1.85 1.46
N GLN A 49 -8.02 1.62 2.28
CA GLN A 49 -8.17 1.31 3.70
C GLN A 49 -8.92 2.42 4.44
N ARG A 50 -8.53 3.68 4.23
CA ARG A 50 -9.18 4.86 4.83
C ARG A 50 -10.63 5.00 4.37
N TRP A 51 -10.86 4.92 3.05
CA TRP A 51 -12.16 5.05 2.42
C TRP A 51 -13.15 3.98 2.91
N THR A 52 -12.67 2.77 3.13
CA THR A 52 -13.49 1.65 3.59
C THR A 52 -13.47 1.46 5.11
N ASN A 53 -12.88 2.39 5.86
CA ASN A 53 -12.84 2.34 7.33
C ASN A 53 -12.30 0.99 7.86
N ASP A 54 -11.19 0.50 7.27
CA ASP A 54 -10.51 -0.78 7.53
C ASP A 54 -11.30 -2.05 7.13
N VAL A 55 -12.30 -1.96 6.25
CA VAL A 55 -12.89 -3.17 5.67
C VAL A 55 -11.88 -3.84 4.73
N PHE A 56 -11.18 -3.06 3.91
CA PHE A 56 -10.03 -3.51 3.15
C PHE A 56 -8.76 -2.90 3.75
N LEU A 57 -7.78 -3.75 4.03
CA LEU A 57 -6.52 -3.31 4.63
C LEU A 57 -5.43 -3.12 3.56
N ALA A 58 -4.60 -2.10 3.75
CA ALA A 58 -3.37 -1.98 3.00
C ALA A 58 -2.38 -3.06 3.47
N THR A 59 -2.07 -4.00 2.59
CA THR A 59 -1.26 -5.16 2.95
C THR A 59 0.23 -4.83 2.85
N PRO A 60 1.02 -4.98 3.95
CA PRO A 60 2.46 -4.83 3.90
C PRO A 60 3.07 -5.87 2.95
N HIS A 61 3.93 -5.40 2.07
CA HIS A 61 4.61 -6.26 1.10
C HIS A 61 6.06 -5.81 0.87
N ARG A 62 6.86 -6.68 0.30
CA ARG A 62 8.26 -6.43 -0.06
C ARG A 62 8.64 -7.21 -1.31
N ALA A 63 9.69 -6.77 -2.00
CA ALA A 63 10.23 -7.51 -3.13
C ALA A 63 11.73 -7.79 -2.91
N VAL A 64 12.11 -9.06 -3.02
CA VAL A 64 13.50 -9.53 -2.90
C VAL A 64 13.77 -10.46 -4.08
N ASN A 65 14.70 -10.07 -4.93
CA ASN A 65 15.16 -10.95 -6.01
C ASN A 65 16.19 -11.93 -5.45
N ARG A 66 15.86 -13.23 -5.48
CA ARG A 66 16.73 -14.33 -5.04
C ARG A 66 17.10 -15.28 -6.18
N SER A 67 16.70 -14.95 -7.41
CA SER A 67 16.86 -15.83 -8.57
C SER A 67 18.28 -15.87 -9.14
N GLY A 68 19.10 -14.85 -8.81
CA GLY A 68 20.41 -14.65 -9.47
C GLY A 68 20.31 -14.06 -10.90
N GLY A 69 19.10 -13.94 -11.45
CA GLY A 69 18.81 -13.34 -12.74
C GLY A 69 18.05 -12.02 -12.62
N GLU A 70 17.64 -11.46 -13.74
CA GLU A 70 16.90 -10.21 -13.78
C GLU A 70 15.42 -10.43 -13.42
N ARG A 71 14.91 -9.58 -12.55
CA ARG A 71 13.49 -9.55 -12.15
C ARG A 71 12.90 -8.18 -12.43
N TYR A 72 11.85 -8.16 -13.24
CA TYR A 72 11.08 -6.96 -13.55
C TYR A 72 9.66 -7.06 -13.00
N ALA A 73 9.11 -5.93 -12.61
CA ALA A 73 7.71 -5.79 -12.27
C ALA A 73 7.29 -4.35 -12.56
N ILE A 74 6.11 -4.18 -13.16
CA ILE A 74 5.58 -2.88 -13.54
C ILE A 74 4.35 -2.61 -12.66
N PRO A 75 4.45 -1.77 -11.63
CA PRO A 75 3.30 -1.35 -10.84
C PRO A 75 2.55 -0.22 -11.55
N PHE A 76 1.23 -0.32 -11.58
CA PHE A 76 0.33 0.77 -11.91
C PHE A 76 -0.44 1.15 -10.65
N PHE A 77 -0.28 2.40 -10.19
CA PHE A 77 -0.98 2.94 -9.04
C PHE A 77 -2.24 3.65 -9.50
N CYS A 78 -3.38 3.14 -9.07
CA CYS A 78 -4.67 3.78 -9.26
C CYS A 78 -4.95 4.65 -8.03
N ASP A 79 -4.71 5.95 -8.17
CA ASP A 79 -4.87 6.90 -7.09
C ASP A 79 -6.24 7.56 -7.10
N SER A 80 -6.60 8.21 -6.00
CA SER A 80 -7.82 9.01 -5.92
C SER A 80 -7.69 10.32 -6.68
N ASN A 81 -8.83 10.85 -7.12
CA ASN A 81 -8.89 12.21 -7.64
C ASN A 81 -8.38 13.19 -6.57
N ILE A 82 -7.46 14.06 -6.97
CA ILE A 82 -6.81 15.03 -6.07
C ILE A 82 -7.76 16.06 -5.50
N ASP A 83 -8.83 16.38 -6.24
CA ASP A 83 -9.83 17.40 -5.88
C ASP A 83 -11.05 16.81 -5.16
N TRP A 84 -11.04 15.50 -4.88
CA TRP A 84 -12.15 14.84 -4.21
C TRP A 84 -11.78 14.40 -2.79
N PRO A 85 -12.62 14.73 -1.78
CA PRO A 85 -12.33 14.33 -0.40
C PRO A 85 -12.51 12.83 -0.21
N VAL A 86 -11.52 12.21 0.41
CA VAL A 86 -11.57 10.81 0.84
C VAL A 86 -12.10 10.77 2.28
N ALA A 87 -13.37 10.43 2.41
CA ALA A 87 -14.05 10.19 3.68
C ALA A 87 -14.50 8.72 3.75
N ALA A 88 -14.75 8.20 4.94
CA ALA A 88 -15.30 6.85 5.09
C ALA A 88 -16.63 6.73 4.34
N VAL A 89 -16.78 5.69 3.51
CA VAL A 89 -18.04 5.47 2.78
C VAL A 89 -19.17 5.15 3.74
N PRO A 90 -20.40 5.65 3.48
CA PRO A 90 -21.52 5.51 4.42
C PRO A 90 -21.83 4.07 4.82
N THR A 91 -21.58 3.10 3.95
CA THR A 91 -21.83 1.67 4.21
C THR A 91 -20.83 1.05 5.19
N THR A 92 -19.74 1.74 5.54
CA THR A 92 -18.70 1.25 6.45
C THR A 92 -18.71 1.91 7.82
N VAL A 93 -19.63 2.85 8.04
CA VAL A 93 -19.81 3.60 9.27
C VAL A 93 -21.25 3.54 9.76
N GLY A 94 -21.49 3.82 11.04
CA GLY A 94 -22.82 3.82 11.65
C GLY A 94 -22.76 4.30 13.10
N PRO A 95 -23.88 4.24 13.84
CA PRO A 95 -23.94 4.70 15.23
C PRO A 95 -22.89 4.03 16.14
N ASP A 96 -22.62 2.74 15.92
CA ASP A 96 -21.67 1.95 16.73
C ASP A 96 -20.29 1.78 16.01
N LYS A 97 -20.12 2.36 14.84
CA LYS A 97 -18.90 2.26 14.06
C LYS A 97 -18.51 3.60 13.46
N LEU A 98 -17.86 4.43 14.25
CA LEU A 98 -17.43 5.76 13.82
C LEU A 98 -16.30 5.70 12.78
N PRO A 99 -16.15 6.76 11.96
CA PRO A 99 -14.99 6.90 11.08
C PRO A 99 -13.69 6.87 11.88
N LYS A 100 -12.77 5.99 11.53
CA LYS A 100 -11.43 5.89 12.16
C LYS A 100 -10.48 6.98 11.68
N TYR A 101 -10.72 7.49 10.50
CA TYR A 101 -9.85 8.45 9.82
C TYR A 101 -10.59 9.75 9.56
N PRO A 102 -9.94 10.91 9.73
CA PRO A 102 -10.50 12.17 9.28
C PRO A 102 -10.59 12.20 7.75
N THR A 103 -11.55 12.96 7.24
CA THR A 103 -11.61 13.27 5.80
C THR A 103 -10.33 13.97 5.38
N THR A 104 -9.78 13.58 4.25
CA THR A 104 -8.56 14.17 3.69
C THR A 104 -8.64 14.23 2.17
N TYR A 105 -7.85 15.11 1.56
CA TYR A 105 -7.56 15.07 0.13
C TYR A 105 -6.30 14.23 -0.12
N TYR A 106 -6.21 13.61 -1.29
CA TYR A 106 -5.05 12.78 -1.61
C TYR A 106 -3.74 13.56 -1.58
N THR A 107 -3.75 14.79 -2.10
CA THR A 107 -2.60 15.69 -2.07
C THR A 107 -2.11 15.99 -0.65
N ASP A 108 -3.03 16.33 0.26
CA ASP A 108 -2.68 16.63 1.65
C ASP A 108 -2.13 15.40 2.36
N TYR A 109 -2.72 14.24 2.08
CA TYR A 109 -2.23 12.97 2.59
C TYR A 109 -0.81 12.68 2.12
N MET A 110 -0.53 12.86 0.82
CA MET A 110 0.80 12.62 0.25
C MET A 110 1.86 13.57 0.79
N VAL A 111 1.53 14.84 0.98
CA VAL A 111 2.44 15.81 1.61
C VAL A 111 2.79 15.38 3.05
N GLN A 112 1.80 14.98 3.84
CA GLN A 112 2.03 14.49 5.20
C GLN A 112 2.80 13.16 5.23
N TYR A 113 2.53 12.26 4.29
CA TYR A 113 3.24 11.00 4.15
C TYR A 113 4.72 11.21 3.83
N GLN A 114 5.01 12.06 2.84
CA GLN A 114 6.39 12.40 2.47
C GLN A 114 7.13 13.05 3.65
N LYS A 115 6.54 14.03 4.30
CA LYS A 115 7.15 14.70 5.45
C LYS A 115 7.53 13.70 6.54
N ARG A 116 6.62 12.82 6.93
CA ARG A 116 6.91 11.77 7.94
C ARG A 116 8.04 10.84 7.51
N THR A 117 8.09 10.48 6.22
CA THR A 117 9.14 9.60 5.69
C THR A 117 10.51 10.29 5.74
N TYR A 118 10.59 11.57 5.36
CA TYR A 118 11.84 12.34 5.44
C TYR A 118 12.29 12.57 6.87
N ASP A 119 11.39 12.90 7.80
CA ASP A 119 11.70 13.06 9.21
C ASP A 119 12.26 11.78 9.84
N LEU A 120 11.70 10.62 9.47
CA LEU A 120 12.20 9.32 9.91
C LEU A 120 13.61 9.01 9.37
N LEU A 121 13.86 9.30 8.09
CA LEU A 121 15.18 9.10 7.48
C LEU A 121 16.23 10.02 8.12
N ALA A 122 15.89 11.28 8.35
CA ALA A 122 16.78 12.23 9.02
C ALA A 122 17.12 11.79 10.46
N SER A 123 16.14 11.25 11.20
CA SER A 123 16.37 10.75 12.56
C SER A 123 17.24 9.50 12.60
N GLN A 124 17.16 8.63 11.59
CA GLN A 124 18.02 7.44 11.48
C GLN A 124 19.47 7.82 11.17
N GLN A 125 19.69 8.78 10.26
CA GLN A 125 21.03 9.27 9.93
C GLN A 125 21.72 10.01 11.10
N ALA A 126 20.94 10.63 11.98
CA ALA A 126 21.48 11.31 13.17
C ALA A 126 21.83 10.35 14.31
N ALA A 127 21.43 9.08 14.23
CA ALA A 127 21.69 8.05 15.24
C ALA A 127 22.87 7.13 14.88
N GLU A 128 23.44 7.27 13.69
CA GLU A 128 24.67 6.61 13.22
C GLU A 128 25.92 7.51 13.47
#